data_f74cd5ba77fdaa59bad27e85063b5051
#
_entry.id   f74cd5ba77fdaa59bad27e85063b5051
#
_cell.length_a   1.000
_cell.length_b   1.000
_cell.length_c   1.000
_cell.angle_alpha   90.00
_cell.angle_beta   90.00
_cell.angle_gamma   90.00
#
_symmetry.space_group_name_H-M   'P 1'
#
loop_
_entity.id
_entity.type
_entity.pdbx_description
1 polymer ?
#
loop_
_entity_poly.entity_id
_entity_poly.type
_entity_poly.pdbx_seq_one_letter_code
_entity_poly.pdbx_strand_id
1 'polypeptide(L)'
;MVEKALAAEKVRFNDGIYTPLVTLCTFLSQVLDPDHSCRGAVARVVVWLAIRGRRPCSSETGSYCDARRRLPVGVVRRLVRQTAEEIDRKAADGWLWRGRRVMLVDGTTVSMPDTAKNQDVFPQSTTQGIGLGFPLARIVVIIALATGVVHDMAIGPYQGKETGETALFRTLWDSLKPGDIMLGDRFFCTFFGIAGLRQRSVDVLFRMHQRRKYDFRRGHCLGVEDHVATWTKPARPEWMDETTYDRMAETIEVRELRVKVGQAGFRVKSLVLTTTLLDATIYPKEAVADLYLKRWHIEVDLRSIKNVLQMDVLRCKSPEMVEKEIWVHLLAYNLIRGVMAQAAKAHGKPPRELSFKGALQTMTAFEDRLREADPIERKRLMEAMLKAIASHRVGNRFGRTEPRANKRRPKPQKYLMTPRAEARKQLLKQA
;
A
#
# COMPACT_ATOMS: atom_id res chain seq x y z
N MET A 1 11.13 16.86 10.02
CA MET A 1 10.05 16.34 9.13
C MET A 1 8.67 16.59 9.75
N VAL A 2 8.38 16.09 10.97
CA VAL A 2 7.08 16.27 11.65
C VAL A 2 6.71 17.74 11.82
N GLU A 3 7.62 18.57 12.36
CA GLU A 3 7.38 20.01 12.55
C GLU A 3 7.03 20.73 11.24
N LYS A 4 7.74 20.41 10.14
CA LYS A 4 7.44 20.95 8.81
C LYS A 4 6.05 20.53 8.31
N ALA A 5 5.64 19.29 8.57
CA ALA A 5 4.32 18.79 8.20
C ALA A 5 3.22 19.48 9.02
N LEU A 6 3.43 19.69 10.32
CA LEU A 6 2.52 20.41 11.20
C LEU A 6 2.36 21.89 10.79
N ALA A 7 3.48 22.56 10.50
CA ALA A 7 3.47 23.94 10.05
C ALA A 7 2.72 24.13 8.72
N ALA A 8 2.92 23.22 7.77
CA ALA A 8 2.24 23.26 6.47
C ALA A 8 0.71 23.09 6.59
N GLU A 9 0.25 22.33 7.56
CA GLU A 9 -1.19 22.11 7.84
C GLU A 9 -1.77 23.14 8.84
N LYS A 10 -0.97 24.15 9.24
CA LYS A 10 -1.35 25.21 10.20
C LYS A 10 -1.99 24.65 11.48
N VAL A 11 -1.45 23.56 11.99
CA VAL A 11 -2.01 22.86 13.15
C VAL A 11 -1.86 23.70 14.41
N ARG A 12 -2.99 24.07 15.02
CA ARG A 12 -3.04 24.68 16.34
C ARG A 12 -3.32 23.60 17.38
N PHE A 13 -2.63 23.62 18.50
CA PHE A 13 -2.86 22.71 19.62
C PHE A 13 -2.55 23.38 20.94
N ASN A 14 -3.20 22.91 21.99
CA ASN A 14 -2.96 23.39 23.34
C ASN A 14 -1.76 22.67 23.94
N ASP A 15 -1.07 23.34 24.85
CA ASP A 15 -0.04 22.72 25.69
C ASP A 15 -0.67 21.63 26.54
N GLY A 16 -0.14 20.43 26.40
CA GLY A 16 -0.64 19.25 27.11
C GLY A 16 0.22 18.03 26.79
N ILE A 17 -0.12 16.90 27.41
CA ILE A 17 0.63 15.64 27.24
C ILE A 17 0.55 15.17 25.77
N TYR A 18 -0.64 15.21 25.17
CA TYR A 18 -0.88 14.76 23.81
C TYR A 18 -0.66 15.90 22.79
N THR A 19 0.57 16.42 22.72
CA THR A 19 0.97 17.27 21.59
C THR A 19 0.84 16.52 20.28
N PRO A 20 0.81 17.16 19.11
CA PRO A 20 0.73 16.46 17.81
C PRO A 20 1.81 15.40 17.63
N LEU A 21 3.04 15.67 18.04
CA LEU A 21 4.14 14.71 17.98
C LEU A 21 3.89 13.50 18.90
N VAL A 22 3.54 13.74 20.18
CA VAL A 22 3.22 12.66 21.14
C VAL A 22 2.02 11.86 20.64
N THR A 23 0.98 12.53 20.12
CA THR A 23 -0.20 11.88 19.55
C THR A 23 0.17 10.97 18.37
N LEU A 24 0.98 11.48 17.44
CA LEU A 24 1.42 10.69 16.28
C LEU A 24 2.27 9.49 16.71
N CYS A 25 3.25 9.67 17.60
CA CYS A 25 4.09 8.58 18.11
C CYS A 25 3.24 7.53 18.86
N THR A 26 2.28 7.98 19.66
CA THR A 26 1.34 7.09 20.36
C THR A 26 0.46 6.32 19.38
N PHE A 27 0.00 6.96 18.30
CA PHE A 27 -0.80 6.29 17.29
C PHE A 27 0.02 5.30 16.47
N LEU A 28 1.27 5.64 16.12
CA LEU A 28 2.22 4.69 15.49
C LEU A 28 2.45 3.48 16.40
N SER A 29 2.70 3.70 17.69
CA SER A 29 2.87 2.59 18.63
C SER A 29 1.61 1.74 18.78
N GLN A 30 0.42 2.34 18.64
CA GLN A 30 -0.85 1.62 18.67
C GLN A 30 -1.00 0.68 17.47
N VAL A 31 -0.71 1.14 16.24
CA VAL A 31 -0.86 0.31 15.03
C VAL A 31 0.26 -0.71 14.87
N LEU A 32 1.37 -0.56 15.58
CA LEU A 32 2.45 -1.54 15.62
C LEU A 32 2.24 -2.61 16.72
N ASP A 33 1.38 -2.35 17.69
CA ASP A 33 1.05 -3.30 18.75
C ASP A 33 0.04 -4.35 18.24
N PRO A 34 0.24 -5.64 18.49
CA PRO A 34 -0.70 -6.69 18.06
C PRO A 34 -2.14 -6.53 18.58
N ASP A 35 -2.33 -5.87 19.73
CA ASP A 35 -3.65 -5.60 20.30
C ASP A 35 -4.37 -4.42 19.64
N HIS A 36 -3.63 -3.44 19.08
CA HIS A 36 -4.16 -2.21 18.48
C HIS A 36 -5.07 -1.39 19.40
N SER A 37 -5.04 -1.62 20.72
CA SER A 37 -5.95 -0.96 21.64
C SER A 37 -5.50 0.46 22.01
N CYS A 38 -6.47 1.37 22.16
CA CYS A 38 -6.21 2.70 22.69
C CYS A 38 -5.70 2.64 24.15
N ARG A 39 -6.17 1.64 24.92
CA ARG A 39 -5.75 1.46 26.31
C ARG A 39 -4.27 1.08 26.41
N GLY A 40 -3.80 0.15 25.59
CA GLY A 40 -2.39 -0.22 25.50
C GLY A 40 -1.51 0.97 25.07
N ALA A 41 -2.00 1.78 24.13
CA ALA A 41 -1.30 2.99 23.69
C ALA A 41 -1.16 4.02 24.82
N VAL A 42 -2.24 4.27 25.59
CA VAL A 42 -2.22 5.17 26.77
C VAL A 42 -1.32 4.63 27.85
N ALA A 43 -1.34 3.32 28.15
CA ALA A 43 -0.45 2.70 29.12
C ALA A 43 1.03 2.96 28.80
N ARG A 44 1.43 2.89 27.53
CA ARG A 44 2.80 3.22 27.10
C ARG A 44 3.15 4.70 27.32
N VAL A 45 2.19 5.62 27.17
CA VAL A 45 2.41 7.04 27.50
C VAL A 45 2.58 7.24 29.01
N VAL A 46 1.80 6.53 29.84
CA VAL A 46 1.96 6.56 31.32
C VAL A 46 3.37 6.09 31.70
N VAL A 47 3.82 4.96 31.15
CA VAL A 47 5.19 4.45 31.41
C VAL A 47 6.25 5.46 30.94
N TRP A 48 6.08 6.04 29.73
CA TRP A 48 7.01 7.03 29.21
C TRP A 48 7.12 8.30 30.08
N LEU A 49 6.01 8.76 30.66
CA LEU A 49 6.01 9.88 31.60
C LEU A 49 6.67 9.50 32.95
N ALA A 50 6.36 8.31 33.46
CA ALA A 50 6.92 7.80 34.70
C ALA A 50 8.46 7.69 34.68
N ILE A 51 9.02 7.10 33.61
CA ILE A 51 10.49 7.00 33.39
C ILE A 51 11.16 8.38 33.37
N ARG A 52 10.44 9.43 32.94
CA ARG A 52 10.96 10.82 32.93
C ARG A 52 10.69 11.60 34.20
N GLY A 53 10.19 10.97 35.27
CA GLY A 53 9.81 11.63 36.50
C GLY A 53 8.70 12.68 36.36
N ARG A 54 7.90 12.58 35.30
CA ARG A 54 6.78 13.50 35.06
C ARG A 54 5.49 12.93 35.66
N ARG A 55 4.58 13.83 36.04
CA ARG A 55 3.25 13.43 36.53
C ARG A 55 2.55 12.55 35.49
N PRO A 56 2.06 11.36 35.87
CA PRO A 56 1.34 10.47 34.94
C PRO A 56 0.07 11.13 34.42
N CYS A 57 -0.30 10.78 33.17
CA CYS A 57 -1.62 11.11 32.66
C CYS A 57 -2.69 10.13 33.19
N SER A 58 -3.96 10.49 33.01
CA SER A 58 -5.06 9.56 33.25
C SER A 58 -4.89 8.29 32.38
N SER A 59 -5.21 7.13 32.92
CA SER A 59 -5.28 5.85 32.22
C SER A 59 -6.49 5.75 31.28
N GLU A 60 -7.42 6.71 31.37
CA GLU A 60 -8.58 6.79 30.46
C GLU A 60 -8.18 7.20 29.05
N THR A 61 -8.87 6.63 28.05
CA THR A 61 -8.52 6.80 26.63
C THR A 61 -9.09 8.08 26.01
N GLY A 62 -9.98 8.81 26.69
CA GLY A 62 -10.71 9.95 26.15
C GLY A 62 -9.80 11.03 25.58
N SER A 63 -8.85 11.55 26.38
CA SER A 63 -7.91 12.60 25.96
C SER A 63 -7.06 12.20 24.76
N TYR A 64 -6.61 10.94 24.72
CA TYR A 64 -5.87 10.40 23.57
C TYR A 64 -6.76 10.28 22.31
N CYS A 65 -7.98 9.79 22.45
CA CYS A 65 -8.93 9.68 21.33
C CYS A 65 -9.27 11.06 20.76
N ASP A 66 -9.42 12.08 21.61
CA ASP A 66 -9.65 13.45 21.18
C ASP A 66 -8.42 14.07 20.49
N ALA A 67 -7.23 13.79 20.99
CA ALA A 67 -5.99 14.23 20.36
C ALA A 67 -5.82 13.61 18.95
N ARG A 68 -6.08 12.30 18.80
CA ARG A 68 -6.08 11.66 17.48
C ARG A 68 -7.10 12.27 16.52
N ARG A 69 -8.28 12.63 17.03
CA ARG A 69 -9.34 13.27 16.23
C ARG A 69 -8.90 14.63 15.72
N ARG A 70 -8.23 15.43 16.58
CA ARG A 70 -7.69 16.75 16.22
C ARG A 70 -6.48 16.71 15.28
N LEU A 71 -5.69 15.62 15.26
CA LEU A 71 -4.55 15.49 14.35
C LEU A 71 -5.05 15.45 12.89
N PRO A 72 -4.71 16.43 12.03
CA PRO A 72 -5.18 16.42 10.64
C PRO A 72 -4.62 15.24 9.85
N VAL A 73 -5.44 14.63 9.02
CA VAL A 73 -5.02 13.54 8.12
C VAL A 73 -3.92 14.01 7.16
N GLY A 74 -3.96 15.26 6.71
CA GLY A 74 -2.96 15.88 5.83
C GLY A 74 -1.54 15.81 6.39
N VAL A 75 -1.37 15.94 7.72
CA VAL A 75 -0.06 15.77 8.37
C VAL A 75 0.50 14.37 8.13
N VAL A 76 -0.32 13.34 8.39
CA VAL A 76 0.11 11.93 8.26
C VAL A 76 0.38 11.59 6.79
N ARG A 77 -0.53 12.01 5.88
CA ARG A 77 -0.37 11.85 4.42
C ARG A 77 0.95 12.47 3.93
N ARG A 78 1.24 13.70 4.35
CA ARG A 78 2.50 14.38 4.01
C ARG A 78 3.72 13.63 4.53
N LEU A 79 3.65 13.11 5.75
CA LEU A 79 4.75 12.32 6.33
C LEU A 79 4.99 11.01 5.57
N VAL A 80 3.94 10.32 5.12
CA VAL A 80 4.08 9.11 4.29
C VAL A 80 4.84 9.46 3.01
N ARG A 81 4.40 10.50 2.28
CA ARG A 81 5.03 10.93 1.02
C ARG A 81 6.48 11.37 1.23
N GLN A 82 6.74 12.23 2.22
CA GLN A 82 8.10 12.71 2.52
C GLN A 82 9.04 11.58 2.96
N THR A 83 8.54 10.63 3.75
CA THR A 83 9.34 9.47 4.18
C THR A 83 9.68 8.59 2.97
N ALA A 84 8.73 8.36 2.08
CA ALA A 84 8.97 7.58 0.86
C ALA A 84 10.00 8.27 -0.06
N GLU A 85 9.84 9.57 -0.30
CA GLU A 85 10.79 10.35 -1.11
C GLU A 85 12.21 10.33 -0.54
N GLU A 86 12.34 10.48 0.78
CA GLU A 86 13.64 10.46 1.46
C GLU A 86 14.32 9.08 1.37
N ILE A 87 13.55 7.99 1.50
CA ILE A 87 14.08 6.63 1.37
C ILE A 87 14.50 6.36 -0.07
N ASP A 88 13.68 6.72 -1.06
CA ASP A 88 13.98 6.53 -2.48
C ASP A 88 15.17 7.38 -2.92
N ARG A 89 15.30 8.61 -2.43
CA ARG A 89 16.45 9.47 -2.71
C ARG A 89 17.79 8.87 -2.22
N LYS A 90 17.75 8.04 -1.17
CA LYS A 90 18.91 7.33 -0.61
C LYS A 90 19.10 5.93 -1.19
N ALA A 91 18.22 5.51 -2.10
CA ALA A 91 18.34 4.22 -2.76
C ALA A 91 19.67 4.09 -3.51
N ALA A 92 20.25 2.90 -3.51
CA ALA A 92 21.43 2.64 -4.32
C ALA A 92 21.05 2.54 -5.81
N ASP A 93 21.93 3.04 -6.69
CA ASP A 93 21.67 3.03 -8.14
C ASP A 93 21.40 1.62 -8.69
N GLY A 94 22.07 0.60 -8.14
CA GLY A 94 21.85 -0.80 -8.51
C GLY A 94 20.49 -1.37 -8.12
N TRP A 95 19.66 -0.64 -7.35
CA TRP A 95 18.28 -1.04 -7.06
C TRP A 95 17.28 -0.52 -8.10
N LEU A 96 17.68 0.48 -8.87
CA LEU A 96 16.87 1.03 -9.95
C LEU A 96 16.90 0.12 -11.18
N TRP A 97 15.81 0.11 -11.93
CA TRP A 97 15.77 -0.65 -13.17
C TRP A 97 16.32 0.22 -14.32
N ARG A 98 17.51 -0.11 -14.82
CA ARG A 98 18.21 0.68 -15.86
C ARG A 98 18.30 2.18 -15.50
N GLY A 99 18.60 2.49 -14.24
CA GLY A 99 18.68 3.87 -13.75
C GLY A 99 17.33 4.56 -13.57
N ARG A 100 16.20 3.87 -13.82
CA ARG A 100 14.85 4.44 -13.74
C ARG A 100 14.10 3.94 -12.51
N ARG A 101 13.29 4.81 -11.95
CA ARG A 101 12.36 4.47 -10.86
C ARG A 101 11.16 3.74 -11.41
N VAL A 102 10.87 2.59 -10.84
CA VAL A 102 9.71 1.76 -11.19
C VAL A 102 8.71 1.80 -10.05
N MET A 103 7.48 2.13 -10.39
CA MET A 103 6.35 2.22 -9.46
C MET A 103 5.35 1.11 -9.73
N LEU A 104 4.84 0.51 -8.69
CA LEU A 104 3.83 -0.55 -8.73
C LEU A 104 2.49 0.01 -8.31
N VAL A 105 1.40 -0.34 -9.00
CA VAL A 105 0.03 -0.02 -8.61
C VAL A 105 -0.79 -1.29 -8.43
N ASP A 106 -1.53 -1.35 -7.33
CA ASP A 106 -2.53 -2.40 -7.10
C ASP A 106 -3.58 -1.93 -6.10
N GLY A 107 -4.71 -2.62 -6.08
CA GLY A 107 -5.80 -2.36 -5.17
C GLY A 107 -5.96 -3.44 -4.10
N THR A 108 -6.56 -3.07 -2.99
CA THR A 108 -6.98 -4.00 -1.94
C THR A 108 -8.21 -3.47 -1.22
N THR A 109 -8.83 -4.32 -0.39
CA THR A 109 -9.96 -3.94 0.45
C THR A 109 -9.62 -4.10 1.92
N VAL A 110 -10.20 -3.25 2.76
CA VAL A 110 -10.13 -3.33 4.22
C VAL A 110 -11.52 -3.25 4.80
N SER A 111 -11.74 -3.95 5.91
CA SER A 111 -12.99 -3.90 6.68
C SER A 111 -12.82 -3.04 7.92
N MET A 112 -13.94 -2.55 8.45
CA MET A 112 -13.95 -1.67 9.61
C MET A 112 -15.18 -1.94 10.48
N PRO A 113 -15.26 -1.36 11.72
CA PRO A 113 -16.39 -1.57 12.60
C PRO A 113 -17.72 -1.19 11.97
N ASP A 114 -18.72 -2.03 12.22
CA ASP A 114 -20.09 -1.84 11.74
C ASP A 114 -20.78 -0.74 12.57
N THR A 115 -20.65 0.48 12.07
CA THR A 115 -21.31 1.70 12.61
C THR A 115 -22.10 2.36 11.48
N ALA A 116 -23.17 3.06 11.83
CA ALA A 116 -23.97 3.80 10.83
C ALA A 116 -23.08 4.74 10.00
N LYS A 117 -22.19 5.51 10.64
CA LYS A 117 -21.28 6.43 9.95
C LYS A 117 -20.35 5.73 8.96
N ASN A 118 -19.83 4.56 9.30
CA ASN A 118 -18.97 3.80 8.39
C ASN A 118 -19.78 3.17 7.26
N GLN A 119 -21.01 2.68 7.52
CA GLN A 119 -21.90 2.13 6.49
C GLN A 119 -22.35 3.20 5.49
N ASP A 120 -22.58 4.44 5.93
CA ASP A 120 -22.98 5.55 5.06
C ASP A 120 -21.92 5.87 3.99
N VAL A 121 -20.62 5.81 4.36
CA VAL A 121 -19.51 6.16 3.47
C VAL A 121 -18.90 4.94 2.81
N PHE A 122 -18.81 3.82 3.53
CA PHE A 122 -18.22 2.56 3.09
C PHE A 122 -19.20 1.41 3.24
N PRO A 123 -20.25 1.34 2.43
CA PRO A 123 -21.29 0.34 2.60
C PRO A 123 -20.74 -1.09 2.51
N GLN A 124 -21.40 -2.03 3.19
CA GLN A 124 -21.12 -3.45 3.08
C GLN A 124 -21.30 -3.97 1.64
N SER A 125 -20.72 -5.14 1.33
CA SER A 125 -20.92 -5.77 0.02
C SER A 125 -22.39 -6.14 -0.23
N THR A 126 -22.90 -5.87 -1.44
CA THR A 126 -24.26 -6.26 -1.89
C THR A 126 -24.44 -7.77 -2.03
N THR A 127 -23.34 -8.54 -2.01
CA THR A 127 -23.43 -10.02 -2.00
C THR A 127 -23.84 -10.60 -0.66
N GLN A 128 -23.90 -9.76 0.37
CA GLN A 128 -24.35 -10.12 1.72
C GLN A 128 -25.71 -9.51 2.01
N GLY A 129 -26.56 -10.21 2.74
CA GLY A 129 -27.84 -9.68 3.20
C GLY A 129 -27.66 -8.37 3.97
N ILE A 130 -28.64 -7.50 3.91
CA ILE A 130 -28.63 -6.18 4.57
C ILE A 130 -28.40 -6.34 6.08
N GLY A 131 -27.42 -5.61 6.63
CA GLY A 131 -27.07 -5.65 8.05
C GLY A 131 -26.28 -6.91 8.50
N LEU A 132 -25.83 -7.75 7.56
CA LEU A 132 -25.01 -8.94 7.84
C LEU A 132 -23.51 -8.74 7.51
N GLY A 133 -23.16 -7.70 6.74
CA GLY A 133 -21.81 -7.40 6.31
C GLY A 133 -21.17 -6.26 7.07
N PHE A 134 -19.84 -6.28 7.13
CA PHE A 134 -19.07 -5.15 7.61
C PHE A 134 -18.87 -4.10 6.51
N PRO A 135 -18.75 -2.82 6.88
CA PRO A 135 -18.34 -1.77 5.94
C PRO A 135 -17.01 -2.11 5.28
N LEU A 136 -16.89 -1.84 3.96
CA LEU A 136 -15.71 -2.15 3.15
C LEU A 136 -15.22 -0.92 2.40
N ALA A 137 -13.95 -0.57 2.59
CA ALA A 137 -13.26 0.39 1.75
C ALA A 137 -12.36 -0.30 0.73
N ARG A 138 -12.25 0.26 -0.47
CA ARG A 138 -11.23 -0.04 -1.46
C ARG A 138 -10.10 0.94 -1.31
N ILE A 139 -8.88 0.43 -1.37
CA ILE A 139 -7.66 1.21 -1.32
C ILE A 139 -6.85 0.89 -2.57
N VAL A 140 -6.29 1.91 -3.21
CA VAL A 140 -5.28 1.77 -4.26
C VAL A 140 -4.01 2.43 -3.77
N VAL A 141 -2.88 1.74 -3.91
CA VAL A 141 -1.58 2.24 -3.46
C VAL A 141 -0.58 2.31 -4.61
N ILE A 142 0.35 3.26 -4.53
CA ILE A 142 1.54 3.34 -5.37
C ILE A 142 2.75 3.03 -4.50
N ILE A 143 3.53 2.01 -4.90
CA ILE A 143 4.68 1.49 -4.16
C ILE A 143 5.92 1.49 -5.06
N ALA A 144 7.06 1.99 -4.55
CA ALA A 144 8.32 1.90 -5.28
C ALA A 144 8.84 0.46 -5.35
N LEU A 145 9.19 -0.01 -6.54
CA LEU A 145 9.75 -1.36 -6.72
C LEU A 145 11.09 -1.51 -5.99
N ALA A 146 11.96 -0.51 -6.04
CA ALA A 146 13.31 -0.59 -5.48
C ALA A 146 13.31 -0.79 -3.96
N THR A 147 12.57 0.03 -3.24
CA THR A 147 12.61 0.12 -1.77
C THR A 147 11.42 -0.55 -1.08
N GLY A 148 10.30 -0.66 -1.77
CA GLY A 148 9.05 -1.16 -1.23
C GLY A 148 8.24 -0.13 -0.45
N VAL A 149 8.60 1.14 -0.46
CA VAL A 149 7.88 2.19 0.24
C VAL A 149 6.61 2.59 -0.49
N VAL A 150 5.57 2.90 0.26
CA VAL A 150 4.30 3.45 -0.25
C VAL A 150 4.48 4.94 -0.48
N HIS A 151 4.31 5.40 -1.73
CA HIS A 151 4.36 6.81 -2.10
C HIS A 151 3.05 7.52 -1.88
N ASP A 152 1.94 6.87 -2.23
CA ASP A 152 0.62 7.47 -2.11
C ASP A 152 -0.49 6.42 -2.02
N MET A 153 -1.68 6.88 -1.62
CA MET A 153 -2.86 6.04 -1.47
C MET A 153 -4.14 6.83 -1.76
N ALA A 154 -5.06 6.18 -2.45
CA ALA A 154 -6.45 6.63 -2.59
C ALA A 154 -7.39 5.62 -1.93
N ILE A 155 -8.44 6.13 -1.30
CA ILE A 155 -9.49 5.36 -0.64
C ILE A 155 -10.86 5.72 -1.23
N GLY A 156 -11.71 4.73 -1.38
CA GLY A 156 -13.11 4.91 -1.76
C GLY A 156 -13.97 3.76 -1.27
N PRO A 157 -15.29 3.86 -1.40
CA PRO A 157 -16.20 2.78 -1.11
C PRO A 157 -15.92 1.59 -2.04
N TYR A 158 -16.21 0.38 -1.57
CA TYR A 158 -16.02 -0.83 -2.36
C TYR A 158 -16.94 -0.90 -3.58
N GLN A 159 -18.10 -0.24 -3.52
CA GLN A 159 -19.12 -0.22 -4.56
C GLN A 159 -19.59 1.21 -4.86
N GLY A 160 -20.07 1.41 -6.07
CA GLY A 160 -20.56 2.70 -6.54
C GLY A 160 -19.94 3.10 -7.88
N LYS A 161 -20.41 4.22 -8.46
CA LYS A 161 -19.79 4.83 -9.64
C LYS A 161 -18.45 5.45 -9.23
N GLU A 162 -17.46 5.37 -10.11
CA GLU A 162 -16.11 5.95 -9.93
C GLU A 162 -15.37 5.49 -8.66
N THR A 163 -15.70 4.29 -8.15
CA THR A 163 -15.05 3.69 -6.97
C THR A 163 -14.12 2.53 -7.33
N GLY A 164 -13.98 2.23 -8.63
CA GLY A 164 -13.09 1.20 -9.13
C GLY A 164 -11.60 1.55 -8.96
N GLU A 165 -10.73 0.54 -9.01
CA GLU A 165 -9.29 0.73 -8.86
C GLU A 165 -8.71 1.71 -9.87
N THR A 166 -9.17 1.70 -11.11
CA THR A 166 -8.75 2.65 -12.15
C THR A 166 -9.18 4.08 -11.85
N ALA A 167 -10.37 4.27 -11.26
CA ALA A 167 -10.85 5.60 -10.85
C ALA A 167 -10.00 6.14 -9.70
N LEU A 168 -9.76 5.35 -8.66
CA LEU A 168 -8.90 5.72 -7.55
C LEU A 168 -7.46 5.96 -8.00
N PHE A 169 -6.94 5.15 -8.92
CA PHE A 169 -5.59 5.35 -9.45
C PHE A 169 -5.43 6.68 -10.19
N ARG A 170 -6.46 7.15 -10.92
CA ARG A 170 -6.41 8.46 -11.58
C ARG A 170 -6.14 9.61 -10.60
N THR A 171 -6.66 9.53 -9.39
CA THR A 171 -6.44 10.56 -8.36
C THR A 171 -5.02 10.58 -7.80
N LEU A 172 -4.21 9.56 -8.12
CA LEU A 172 -2.83 9.41 -7.64
C LEU A 172 -1.79 9.79 -8.70
N TRP A 173 -2.18 10.12 -9.92
CA TRP A 173 -1.22 10.38 -11.00
C TRP A 173 -0.26 11.53 -10.72
N ASP A 174 -0.68 12.52 -9.94
CA ASP A 174 0.16 13.68 -9.59
C ASP A 174 1.27 13.34 -8.58
N SER A 175 1.26 12.14 -7.99
CA SER A 175 2.35 11.63 -7.16
C SER A 175 3.49 11.00 -7.96
N LEU A 176 3.28 10.78 -9.27
CA LEU A 176 4.28 10.23 -10.18
C LEU A 176 5.17 11.34 -10.73
N LYS A 177 6.41 10.98 -11.09
CA LYS A 177 7.41 11.93 -11.63
C LYS A 177 7.72 11.59 -13.08
N PRO A 178 8.06 12.60 -13.90
CA PRO A 178 8.60 12.36 -15.24
C PRO A 178 9.76 11.35 -15.20
N GLY A 179 9.73 10.39 -16.11
CA GLY A 179 10.72 9.32 -16.18
C GLY A 179 10.40 8.07 -15.35
N ASP A 180 9.34 8.08 -14.53
CA ASP A 180 8.88 6.85 -13.86
C ASP A 180 8.38 5.81 -14.86
N ILE A 181 8.41 4.54 -14.44
CA ILE A 181 7.77 3.43 -15.13
C ILE A 181 6.71 2.86 -14.21
N MET A 182 5.45 2.89 -14.64
CA MET A 182 4.32 2.35 -13.87
C MET A 182 4.02 0.91 -14.27
N LEU A 183 4.08 -0.02 -13.32
CA LEU A 183 3.68 -1.41 -13.48
C LEU A 183 2.31 -1.64 -12.82
N GLY A 184 1.41 -2.30 -13.53
CA GLY A 184 0.10 -2.69 -13.01
C GLY A 184 -0.43 -3.95 -13.66
N ASP A 185 -1.55 -4.40 -13.18
CA ASP A 185 -2.27 -5.53 -13.77
C ASP A 185 -3.09 -5.11 -15.00
N ARG A 186 -3.89 -6.04 -15.53
CA ARG A 186 -4.70 -5.83 -16.73
C ARG A 186 -5.79 -4.76 -16.57
N PHE A 187 -6.25 -4.48 -15.35
CA PHE A 187 -7.30 -3.49 -15.11
C PHE A 187 -6.82 -2.07 -15.37
N PHE A 188 -5.52 -1.81 -15.19
CA PHE A 188 -4.91 -0.51 -15.45
C PHE A 188 -4.55 -0.29 -16.94
N CYS A 189 -4.59 -1.35 -17.78
CA CYS A 189 -4.25 -1.32 -19.17
C CYS A 189 -5.41 -0.74 -20.02
N THR A 190 -5.63 0.56 -19.94
CA THR A 190 -6.66 1.28 -20.70
C THR A 190 -6.03 2.36 -21.57
N PHE A 191 -6.68 2.72 -22.70
CA PHE A 191 -6.20 3.79 -23.57
C PHE A 191 -5.98 5.09 -22.80
N PHE A 192 -7.00 5.58 -22.10
CA PHE A 192 -6.95 6.84 -21.37
C PHE A 192 -5.99 6.80 -20.19
N GLY A 193 -5.80 5.64 -19.55
CA GLY A 193 -4.80 5.45 -18.51
C GLY A 193 -3.39 5.61 -19.05
N ILE A 194 -3.08 4.96 -20.18
CA ILE A 194 -1.78 5.03 -20.84
C ILE A 194 -1.53 6.46 -21.38
N ALA A 195 -2.50 7.03 -22.11
CA ALA A 195 -2.40 8.37 -22.67
C ALA A 195 -2.16 9.43 -21.56
N GLY A 196 -2.92 9.38 -20.46
CA GLY A 196 -2.78 10.32 -19.35
C GLY A 196 -1.45 10.21 -18.60
N LEU A 197 -0.89 9.01 -18.46
CA LEU A 197 0.43 8.79 -17.89
C LEU A 197 1.54 9.27 -18.84
N ARG A 198 1.40 9.03 -20.13
CA ARG A 198 2.32 9.54 -21.17
C ARG A 198 2.37 11.07 -21.19
N GLN A 199 1.25 11.76 -21.05
CA GLN A 199 1.21 13.24 -20.93
C GLN A 199 2.02 13.74 -19.72
N ARG A 200 2.22 12.90 -18.69
CA ARG A 200 3.06 13.19 -17.51
C ARG A 200 4.50 12.68 -17.66
N SER A 201 4.89 12.25 -18.87
CA SER A 201 6.20 11.64 -19.14
C SER A 201 6.45 10.39 -18.26
N VAL A 202 5.41 9.64 -17.94
CA VAL A 202 5.46 8.36 -17.21
C VAL A 202 5.25 7.24 -18.22
N ASP A 203 6.20 6.30 -18.26
CA ASP A 203 6.06 5.08 -19.05
C ASP A 203 5.23 4.04 -18.31
N VAL A 204 4.66 3.11 -19.07
CA VAL A 204 3.85 2.04 -18.48
C VAL A 204 4.33 0.66 -18.91
N LEU A 205 4.09 -0.32 -18.05
CA LEU A 205 4.21 -1.74 -18.37
C LEU A 205 3.06 -2.48 -17.68
N PHE A 206 2.04 -2.81 -18.44
CA PHE A 206 0.83 -3.45 -17.98
C PHE A 206 0.61 -4.81 -18.66
N ARG A 207 -0.10 -5.70 -17.99
CA ARG A 207 -0.68 -6.84 -18.68
C ARG A 207 -1.83 -6.35 -19.55
N MET A 208 -1.87 -6.80 -20.81
CA MET A 208 -2.95 -6.44 -21.71
C MET A 208 -4.32 -6.87 -21.18
N HIS A 209 -5.31 -6.00 -21.32
CA HIS A 209 -6.68 -6.31 -20.91
C HIS A 209 -7.27 -7.41 -21.82
N GLN A 210 -7.93 -8.40 -21.24
CA GLN A 210 -8.42 -9.61 -21.93
C GLN A 210 -9.43 -9.34 -23.06
N ARG A 211 -10.11 -8.18 -23.05
CA ARG A 211 -11.07 -7.79 -24.10
C ARG A 211 -10.39 -7.15 -25.30
N ARG A 212 -9.11 -6.77 -25.20
CA ARG A 212 -8.39 -6.18 -26.31
C ARG A 212 -7.85 -7.27 -27.22
N LYS A 213 -8.14 -7.12 -28.52
CA LYS A 213 -7.59 -7.99 -29.56
C LYS A 213 -6.21 -7.46 -29.96
N TYR A 214 -5.28 -8.35 -30.21
CA TYR A 214 -3.94 -8.07 -30.73
C TYR A 214 -3.67 -8.95 -31.96
N ASP A 215 -2.83 -8.46 -32.89
CA ASP A 215 -2.41 -9.20 -34.07
C ASP A 215 -0.96 -8.85 -34.37
N PHE A 216 -0.04 -9.76 -34.01
CA PHE A 216 1.41 -9.57 -34.19
C PHE A 216 1.88 -9.48 -35.63
N ARG A 217 0.99 -9.69 -36.61
CA ARG A 217 1.26 -9.50 -38.05
C ARG A 217 1.10 -8.04 -38.47
N ARG A 218 0.52 -7.18 -37.64
CA ARG A 218 0.25 -5.77 -37.91
C ARG A 218 1.18 -4.87 -37.10
N GLY A 219 1.38 -3.64 -37.58
CA GLY A 219 2.25 -2.67 -36.93
C GLY A 219 3.73 -2.87 -37.26
N HIS A 220 4.61 -2.25 -36.51
CA HIS A 220 6.06 -2.35 -36.73
C HIS A 220 6.62 -3.54 -35.92
N CYS A 221 7.12 -4.55 -36.65
CA CYS A 221 7.68 -5.77 -36.04
C CYS A 221 9.04 -5.46 -35.39
N LEU A 222 9.20 -5.82 -34.12
CA LEU A 222 10.44 -5.76 -33.38
C LEU A 222 11.09 -7.13 -33.17
N GLY A 223 10.30 -8.20 -33.35
CA GLY A 223 10.74 -9.57 -33.17
C GLY A 223 9.57 -10.55 -33.11
N VAL A 224 9.85 -11.80 -32.77
CA VAL A 224 8.83 -12.84 -32.65
C VAL A 224 7.84 -12.50 -31.53
N GLU A 225 6.55 -12.30 -31.90
CA GLU A 225 5.49 -11.91 -30.96
C GLU A 225 5.86 -10.65 -30.16
N ASP A 226 6.43 -9.65 -30.85
CA ASP A 226 6.86 -8.38 -30.31
C ASP A 226 6.75 -7.32 -31.41
N HIS A 227 5.86 -6.33 -31.23
CA HIS A 227 5.61 -5.30 -32.23
C HIS A 227 5.14 -3.99 -31.59
N VAL A 228 5.28 -2.89 -32.31
CA VAL A 228 4.65 -1.62 -31.99
C VAL A 228 3.32 -1.54 -32.72
N ALA A 229 2.26 -1.32 -31.97
CA ALA A 229 0.89 -1.16 -32.45
C ALA A 229 0.39 0.25 -32.15
N THR A 230 -0.42 0.78 -33.07
CA THR A 230 -1.11 2.06 -32.86
C THR A 230 -2.52 1.78 -32.32
N TRP A 231 -2.82 2.35 -31.16
CA TRP A 231 -4.15 2.31 -30.56
C TRP A 231 -4.91 3.60 -30.86
N THR A 232 -6.13 3.50 -31.33
CA THR A 232 -7.02 4.63 -31.61
C THR A 232 -7.81 5.00 -30.35
N LYS A 233 -8.04 6.30 -30.19
CA LYS A 233 -8.84 6.86 -29.09
C LYS A 233 -10.27 6.31 -29.12
N PRO A 234 -10.73 5.66 -28.05
CA PRO A 234 -12.12 5.19 -27.98
C PRO A 234 -13.07 6.37 -27.69
N ALA A 235 -14.37 6.12 -27.80
CA ALA A 235 -15.38 7.09 -27.42
C ALA A 235 -15.18 7.62 -26.01
N ARG A 236 -15.59 8.87 -25.78
CA ARG A 236 -15.45 9.56 -24.48
C ARG A 236 -16.16 8.78 -23.38
N PRO A 237 -15.47 8.40 -22.31
CA PRO A 237 -16.10 7.76 -21.17
C PRO A 237 -16.87 8.77 -20.32
N GLU A 238 -17.90 8.34 -19.60
CA GLU A 238 -18.75 9.23 -18.77
C GLU A 238 -17.97 10.04 -17.72
N TRP A 239 -16.88 9.48 -17.20
CA TRP A 239 -16.07 10.12 -16.14
C TRP A 239 -15.14 11.23 -16.66
N MET A 240 -14.98 11.39 -17.99
CA MET A 240 -14.07 12.37 -18.59
C MET A 240 -14.88 13.52 -19.19
N ASP A 241 -14.55 14.75 -18.80
CA ASP A 241 -15.11 15.92 -19.42
C ASP A 241 -14.64 16.10 -20.88
N GLU A 242 -15.40 16.86 -21.68
CA GLU A 242 -15.15 17.04 -23.10
C GLU A 242 -13.79 17.70 -23.36
N THR A 243 -13.47 18.75 -22.59
CA THR A 243 -12.20 19.49 -22.75
C THR A 243 -10.99 18.58 -22.50
N THR A 244 -11.06 17.71 -21.49
CA THR A 244 -10.00 16.73 -21.20
C THR A 244 -9.92 15.68 -22.31
N TYR A 245 -11.08 15.21 -22.80
CA TYR A 245 -11.12 14.24 -23.89
C TYR A 245 -10.52 14.79 -25.19
N ASP A 246 -10.84 16.03 -25.57
CA ASP A 246 -10.34 16.67 -26.80
C ASP A 246 -8.83 16.90 -26.78
N ARG A 247 -8.26 17.11 -25.56
CA ARG A 247 -6.80 17.22 -25.38
C ARG A 247 -6.05 15.88 -25.44
N MET A 248 -6.77 14.75 -25.37
CA MET A 248 -6.13 13.44 -25.52
C MET A 248 -5.75 13.17 -26.98
N ALA A 249 -4.58 12.58 -27.17
CA ALA A 249 -4.11 12.18 -28.51
C ALA A 249 -5.12 11.23 -29.18
N GLU A 250 -5.32 11.41 -30.50
CA GLU A 250 -6.20 10.53 -31.29
C GLU A 250 -5.67 9.12 -31.37
N THR A 251 -4.35 8.97 -31.29
CA THR A 251 -3.68 7.67 -31.31
C THR A 251 -2.54 7.65 -30.31
N ILE A 252 -2.22 6.48 -29.80
CA ILE A 252 -1.01 6.22 -29.01
C ILE A 252 -0.28 5.02 -29.60
N GLU A 253 1.04 5.10 -29.62
CA GLU A 253 1.87 3.95 -29.92
C GLU A 253 2.17 3.19 -28.64
N VAL A 254 2.00 1.87 -28.71
CA VAL A 254 2.31 0.93 -27.63
C VAL A 254 3.04 -0.27 -28.20
N ARG A 255 3.97 -0.81 -27.43
CA ARG A 255 4.60 -2.08 -27.74
C ARG A 255 3.80 -3.20 -27.09
N GLU A 256 3.37 -4.15 -27.89
CA GLU A 256 2.70 -5.38 -27.47
C GLU A 256 3.67 -6.54 -27.59
N LEU A 257 3.86 -7.30 -26.53
CA LEU A 257 4.78 -8.44 -26.54
C LEU A 257 4.20 -9.63 -25.79
N ARG A 258 4.37 -10.83 -26.35
CA ARG A 258 3.97 -12.07 -25.67
C ARG A 258 5.14 -12.66 -24.92
N VAL A 259 4.90 -12.95 -23.64
CA VAL A 259 5.88 -13.53 -22.71
C VAL A 259 5.39 -14.92 -22.30
N LYS A 260 6.26 -15.91 -22.41
CA LYS A 260 6.01 -17.26 -21.86
C LYS A 260 6.31 -17.27 -20.35
N VAL A 261 5.40 -17.80 -19.54
CA VAL A 261 5.60 -17.99 -18.11
C VAL A 261 6.02 -19.44 -17.90
N GLY A 262 7.35 -19.65 -17.82
CA GLY A 262 7.93 -20.99 -17.68
C GLY A 262 7.88 -21.61 -16.28
N GLN A 263 7.21 -20.95 -15.31
CA GLN A 263 7.20 -21.39 -13.93
C GLN A 263 6.11 -22.42 -13.66
N ALA A 264 6.47 -23.60 -13.16
CA ALA A 264 5.52 -24.64 -12.76
C ALA A 264 4.53 -24.10 -11.71
N GLY A 265 3.25 -24.47 -11.83
CA GLY A 265 2.18 -24.01 -10.92
C GLY A 265 1.48 -22.71 -11.31
N PHE A 266 1.97 -21.98 -12.32
CA PHE A 266 1.23 -20.86 -12.89
C PHE A 266 0.13 -21.37 -13.83
N ARG A 267 -1.11 -20.90 -13.63
CA ARG A 267 -2.25 -21.25 -14.51
C ARG A 267 -2.11 -20.69 -15.93
N VAL A 268 -1.37 -19.59 -16.06
CA VAL A 268 -1.21 -18.86 -17.31
C VAL A 268 0.13 -19.23 -17.90
N LYS A 269 0.11 -19.89 -19.07
CA LYS A 269 1.33 -20.30 -19.79
C LYS A 269 1.98 -19.14 -20.55
N SER A 270 1.21 -18.13 -20.93
CA SER A 270 1.71 -16.93 -21.61
C SER A 270 0.90 -15.69 -21.24
N LEU A 271 1.54 -14.53 -21.26
CA LEU A 271 0.96 -13.22 -21.04
C LEU A 271 1.24 -12.32 -22.24
N VAL A 272 0.28 -11.49 -22.62
CA VAL A 272 0.56 -10.36 -23.50
C VAL A 272 0.71 -9.12 -22.64
N LEU A 273 1.82 -8.44 -22.80
CA LEU A 273 2.15 -7.20 -22.11
C LEU A 273 1.99 -6.03 -23.08
N THR A 274 1.64 -4.88 -22.53
CA THR A 274 1.56 -3.60 -23.24
C THR A 274 2.46 -2.62 -22.53
N THR A 275 3.33 -1.94 -23.27
CA THR A 275 4.27 -0.96 -22.72
C THR A 275 4.47 0.22 -23.67
N THR A 276 4.88 1.35 -23.10
CA THR A 276 5.33 2.53 -23.85
C THR A 276 6.84 2.58 -24.02
N LEU A 277 7.57 1.57 -23.55
CA LEU A 277 9.01 1.36 -23.78
C LEU A 277 9.23 0.76 -25.18
N LEU A 278 9.19 1.63 -26.21
CA LEU A 278 9.10 1.21 -27.60
C LEU A 278 10.42 0.69 -28.18
N ASP A 279 11.57 1.23 -27.75
CA ASP A 279 12.88 0.88 -28.26
C ASP A 279 13.34 -0.50 -27.74
N ALA A 280 13.35 -1.51 -28.63
CA ALA A 280 13.75 -2.87 -28.29
C ALA A 280 15.25 -3.02 -28.03
N THR A 281 16.08 -2.09 -28.49
CA THR A 281 17.53 -2.12 -28.25
C THR A 281 17.86 -1.68 -26.84
N ILE A 282 17.16 -0.65 -26.35
CA ILE A 282 17.27 -0.15 -24.98
C ILE A 282 16.53 -1.09 -24.01
N TYR A 283 15.35 -1.59 -24.43
CA TYR A 283 14.45 -2.42 -23.61
C TYR A 283 14.19 -3.76 -24.28
N PRO A 284 15.16 -4.72 -24.28
CA PRO A 284 14.97 -6.05 -24.83
C PRO A 284 13.74 -6.75 -24.24
N LYS A 285 13.07 -7.57 -25.03
CA LYS A 285 11.85 -8.30 -24.66
C LYS A 285 11.98 -9.04 -23.34
N GLU A 286 13.11 -9.72 -23.14
CA GLU A 286 13.40 -10.49 -21.93
C GLU A 286 13.53 -9.59 -20.70
N ALA A 287 14.15 -8.43 -20.83
CA ALA A 287 14.30 -7.46 -19.73
C ALA A 287 12.94 -6.86 -19.35
N VAL A 288 12.06 -6.59 -20.32
CA VAL A 288 10.67 -6.11 -20.06
C VAL A 288 9.84 -7.21 -19.41
N ALA A 289 10.00 -8.46 -19.84
CA ALA A 289 9.35 -9.62 -19.24
C ALA A 289 9.77 -9.82 -17.78
N ASP A 290 11.06 -9.80 -17.50
CA ASP A 290 11.61 -9.93 -16.15
C ASP A 290 11.17 -8.80 -15.24
N LEU A 291 11.10 -7.57 -15.78
CA LEU A 291 10.55 -6.44 -15.03
C LEU A 291 9.10 -6.67 -14.67
N TYR A 292 8.27 -7.14 -15.61
CA TYR A 292 6.87 -7.39 -15.32
C TYR A 292 6.64 -8.46 -14.24
N LEU A 293 7.47 -9.49 -14.20
CA LEU A 293 7.38 -10.52 -13.16
C LEU A 293 7.59 -9.94 -11.76
N LYS A 294 8.37 -8.86 -11.64
CA LYS A 294 8.57 -8.15 -10.37
C LYS A 294 7.31 -7.42 -9.87
N ARG A 295 6.27 -7.27 -10.70
CA ARG A 295 4.96 -6.77 -10.26
C ARG A 295 4.42 -7.53 -9.03
N TRP A 296 4.73 -8.83 -8.94
CA TRP A 296 4.30 -9.65 -7.79
C TRP A 296 4.72 -9.08 -6.42
N HIS A 297 5.75 -8.25 -6.38
CA HIS A 297 6.18 -7.64 -5.12
C HIS A 297 5.10 -6.80 -4.45
N ILE A 298 4.19 -6.15 -5.19
CA ILE A 298 3.11 -5.37 -4.58
C ILE A 298 2.13 -6.25 -3.80
N GLU A 299 1.88 -7.48 -4.27
CA GLU A 299 1.02 -8.43 -3.54
C GLU A 299 1.66 -8.86 -2.21
N VAL A 300 3.01 -8.97 -2.18
CA VAL A 300 3.78 -9.25 -0.96
C VAL A 300 3.75 -8.03 -0.01
N ASP A 301 3.87 -6.83 -0.55
CA ASP A 301 3.82 -5.59 0.21
C ASP A 301 2.44 -5.39 0.85
N LEU A 302 1.36 -5.52 0.07
CA LEU A 302 -0.01 -5.46 0.56
C LEU A 302 -0.30 -6.54 1.61
N ARG A 303 0.25 -7.75 1.44
CA ARG A 303 0.17 -8.80 2.47
C ARG A 303 0.90 -8.38 3.75
N SER A 304 2.06 -7.75 3.65
CA SER A 304 2.80 -7.25 4.82
C SER A 304 2.01 -6.18 5.56
N ILE A 305 1.40 -5.24 4.84
CA ILE A 305 0.56 -4.19 5.40
C ILE A 305 -0.71 -4.81 6.05
N LYS A 306 -1.40 -5.69 5.35
CA LYS A 306 -2.66 -6.27 5.84
C LYS A 306 -2.46 -7.29 6.95
N ASN A 307 -1.54 -8.25 6.76
CA ASN A 307 -1.46 -9.41 7.65
C ASN A 307 -0.39 -9.24 8.74
N VAL A 308 0.75 -8.57 8.45
CA VAL A 308 1.79 -8.37 9.46
C VAL A 308 1.46 -7.17 10.34
N LEU A 309 1.02 -6.05 9.72
CA LEU A 309 0.55 -4.87 10.46
C LEU A 309 -0.97 -4.90 10.72
N GLN A 310 -1.68 -5.98 10.39
CA GLN A 310 -3.10 -6.22 10.67
C GLN A 310 -4.06 -5.10 10.18
N MET A 311 -3.71 -4.39 9.11
CA MET A 311 -4.56 -3.34 8.54
C MET A 311 -5.81 -3.88 7.81
N ASP A 312 -5.96 -5.19 7.65
CA ASP A 312 -7.14 -5.80 7.02
C ASP A 312 -8.45 -5.59 7.81
N VAL A 313 -8.34 -5.39 9.13
CA VAL A 313 -9.46 -5.10 10.03
C VAL A 313 -9.15 -3.85 10.86
N LEU A 314 -9.65 -2.71 10.39
CA LEU A 314 -9.48 -1.42 11.07
C LEU A 314 -10.30 -1.34 12.36
N ARG A 315 -9.96 -0.42 13.26
CA ARG A 315 -10.58 -0.30 14.58
C ARG A 315 -11.41 0.99 14.75
N CYS A 316 -11.20 1.97 13.89
CA CYS A 316 -11.85 3.26 14.00
C CYS A 316 -13.33 3.22 13.59
N LYS A 317 -14.17 3.98 14.33
CA LYS A 317 -15.63 3.94 14.24
C LYS A 317 -16.24 5.06 13.39
N SER A 318 -15.42 5.87 12.73
CA SER A 318 -15.87 6.93 11.81
C SER A 318 -14.99 6.98 10.58
N PRO A 319 -15.53 7.34 9.39
CA PRO A 319 -14.81 7.36 8.13
C PRO A 319 -13.52 8.19 8.16
N GLU A 320 -13.57 9.37 8.76
CA GLU A 320 -12.40 10.25 8.91
C GLU A 320 -11.28 9.57 9.73
N MET A 321 -11.65 8.90 10.83
CA MET A 321 -10.67 8.20 11.66
C MET A 321 -10.18 6.91 11.00
N VAL A 322 -11.00 6.25 10.18
CA VAL A 322 -10.62 5.11 9.34
C VAL A 322 -9.53 5.52 8.34
N GLU A 323 -9.75 6.62 7.61
CA GLU A 323 -8.74 7.13 6.67
C GLU A 323 -7.43 7.46 7.41
N LYS A 324 -7.52 8.11 8.56
CA LYS A 324 -6.36 8.46 9.39
C LYS A 324 -5.61 7.22 9.89
N GLU A 325 -6.34 6.19 10.34
CA GLU A 325 -5.77 4.91 10.77
C GLU A 325 -4.99 4.23 9.63
N ILE A 326 -5.54 4.22 8.42
CA ILE A 326 -4.86 3.69 7.23
C ILE A 326 -3.55 4.44 6.98
N TRP A 327 -3.58 5.77 6.96
CA TRP A 327 -2.36 6.56 6.74
C TRP A 327 -1.30 6.33 7.80
N VAL A 328 -1.68 6.10 9.06
CA VAL A 328 -0.72 5.78 10.14
C VAL A 328 -0.13 4.38 9.95
N HIS A 329 -0.91 3.39 9.51
CA HIS A 329 -0.37 2.08 9.12
C HIS A 329 0.64 2.18 7.96
N LEU A 330 0.35 3.00 6.95
CA LEU A 330 1.26 3.21 5.82
C LEU A 330 2.54 3.94 6.27
N LEU A 331 2.44 4.89 7.20
CA LEU A 331 3.61 5.55 7.79
C LEU A 331 4.46 4.55 8.57
N ALA A 332 3.84 3.73 9.42
CA ALA A 332 4.54 2.67 10.17
C ALA A 332 5.23 1.68 9.21
N TYR A 333 4.55 1.28 8.15
CA TYR A 333 5.10 0.45 7.09
C TYR A 333 6.34 1.09 6.44
N ASN A 334 6.25 2.36 6.04
CA ASN A 334 7.37 3.08 5.42
C ASN A 334 8.57 3.24 6.37
N LEU A 335 8.34 3.48 7.66
CA LEU A 335 9.41 3.56 8.64
C LEU A 335 10.18 2.23 8.76
N ILE A 336 9.47 1.09 8.81
CA ILE A 336 10.09 -0.24 8.80
C ILE A 336 10.86 -0.46 7.51
N ARG A 337 10.28 -0.11 6.34
CA ARG A 337 10.98 -0.19 5.04
C ARG A 337 12.22 0.67 5.00
N GLY A 338 12.21 1.83 5.64
CA GLY A 338 13.38 2.70 5.78
C GLY A 338 14.53 2.02 6.53
N VAL A 339 14.23 1.35 7.64
CA VAL A 339 15.25 0.57 8.38
C VAL A 339 15.75 -0.62 7.56
N MET A 340 14.85 -1.31 6.84
CA MET A 340 15.23 -2.40 5.91
C MET A 340 16.14 -1.89 4.79
N ALA A 341 15.86 -0.72 4.21
CA ALA A 341 16.71 -0.12 3.18
C ALA A 341 18.09 0.25 3.73
N GLN A 342 18.18 0.76 4.97
CA GLN A 342 19.46 1.02 5.63
C GLN A 342 20.26 -0.29 5.85
N ALA A 343 19.60 -1.35 6.35
CA ALA A 343 20.21 -2.66 6.54
C ALA A 343 20.70 -3.25 5.20
N ALA A 344 19.88 -3.14 4.16
CA ALA A 344 20.22 -3.60 2.81
C ALA A 344 21.45 -2.88 2.25
N LYS A 345 21.48 -1.54 2.36
CA LYS A 345 22.60 -0.71 1.89
C LYS A 345 23.90 -1.02 2.64
N ALA A 346 23.83 -1.12 3.98
CA ALA A 346 24.99 -1.41 4.82
C ALA A 346 25.62 -2.80 4.54
N HIS A 347 24.84 -3.73 4.00
CA HIS A 347 25.28 -5.11 3.76
C HIS A 347 25.26 -5.52 2.27
N GLY A 348 25.20 -4.56 1.34
CA GLY A 348 25.29 -4.80 -0.11
C GLY A 348 24.18 -5.70 -0.67
N LYS A 349 22.96 -5.59 -0.13
CA LYS A 349 21.80 -6.43 -0.53
C LYS A 349 20.67 -5.59 -1.12
N PRO A 350 19.84 -6.16 -2.02
CA PRO A 350 18.60 -5.52 -2.41
C PRO A 350 17.57 -5.52 -1.25
N PRO A 351 16.86 -4.42 -0.97
CA PRO A 351 15.85 -4.37 0.10
C PRO A 351 14.72 -5.39 -0.09
N ARG A 352 14.44 -5.76 -1.34
CA ARG A 352 13.39 -6.73 -1.70
C ARG A 352 13.69 -8.18 -1.32
N GLU A 353 14.93 -8.49 -1.04
CA GLU A 353 15.32 -9.81 -0.53
C GLU A 353 15.14 -9.96 0.97
N LEU A 354 14.94 -8.85 1.71
CA LEU A 354 14.80 -8.88 3.16
C LEU A 354 13.36 -9.17 3.60
N SER A 355 13.22 -9.94 4.68
CA SER A 355 11.92 -10.29 5.25
C SER A 355 11.33 -9.14 6.06
N PHE A 356 10.17 -8.60 5.65
CA PHE A 356 9.46 -7.56 6.39
C PHE A 356 9.09 -8.02 7.80
N LYS A 357 8.54 -9.24 7.93
CA LYS A 357 8.21 -9.81 9.26
C LYS A 357 9.46 -10.00 10.12
N GLY A 358 10.55 -10.50 9.54
CA GLY A 358 11.82 -10.66 10.25
C GLY A 358 12.40 -9.31 10.72
N ALA A 359 12.32 -8.28 9.88
CA ALA A 359 12.74 -6.92 10.24
C ALA A 359 11.92 -6.37 11.42
N LEU A 360 10.58 -6.45 11.36
CA LEU A 360 9.71 -6.01 12.45
C LEU A 360 10.03 -6.75 13.76
N GLN A 361 10.14 -8.08 13.73
CA GLN A 361 10.49 -8.89 14.89
C GLN A 361 11.84 -8.51 15.50
N THR A 362 12.84 -8.28 14.65
CA THR A 362 14.16 -7.83 15.09
C THR A 362 14.09 -6.45 15.73
N MET A 363 13.40 -5.49 15.08
CA MET A 363 13.24 -4.14 15.64
C MET A 363 12.57 -4.18 17.03
N THR A 364 11.50 -4.97 17.18
CA THR A 364 10.81 -5.15 18.46
C THR A 364 11.73 -5.75 19.53
N ALA A 365 12.55 -6.74 19.17
CA ALA A 365 13.49 -7.37 20.12
C ALA A 365 14.59 -6.40 20.61
N PHE A 366 14.98 -5.43 19.79
CA PHE A 366 15.99 -4.44 20.15
C PHE A 366 15.42 -3.18 20.82
N GLU A 367 14.08 -2.97 20.81
CA GLU A 367 13.45 -1.70 21.18
C GLU A 367 13.82 -1.25 22.60
N ASP A 368 13.64 -2.11 23.60
CA ASP A 368 13.87 -1.73 25.01
C ASP A 368 15.34 -1.42 25.27
N ARG A 369 16.26 -2.23 24.72
CA ARG A 369 17.70 -2.00 24.88
C ARG A 369 18.16 -0.72 24.18
N LEU A 370 17.65 -0.43 23.00
CA LEU A 370 17.96 0.82 22.29
C LEU A 370 17.43 2.06 23.02
N ARG A 371 16.33 1.92 23.76
CA ARG A 371 15.74 3.00 24.55
C ARG A 371 16.60 3.36 25.77
N GLU A 372 17.18 2.37 26.44
CA GLU A 372 17.98 2.50 27.64
C GLU A 372 19.47 2.80 27.37
N ALA A 373 19.97 2.42 26.22
CA ALA A 373 21.37 2.50 25.85
C ALA A 373 21.91 3.93 25.78
N ASP A 374 23.15 4.10 26.25
CA ASP A 374 23.93 5.30 26.02
C ASP A 374 24.28 5.48 24.52
N PRO A 375 24.82 6.63 24.08
CA PRO A 375 25.11 6.88 22.66
C PRO A 375 26.06 5.87 22.00
N ILE A 376 27.05 5.36 22.73
CA ILE A 376 28.06 4.42 22.22
C ILE A 376 27.42 3.04 22.07
N GLU A 377 26.78 2.57 23.14
CA GLU A 377 26.07 1.29 23.14
C GLU A 377 24.94 1.29 22.09
N ARG A 378 24.18 2.39 21.98
CA ARG A 378 23.12 2.54 20.98
C ARG A 378 23.65 2.37 19.56
N LYS A 379 24.81 2.95 19.23
CA LYS A 379 25.44 2.78 17.92
C LYS A 379 25.76 1.31 17.65
N ARG A 380 26.39 0.61 18.61
CA ARG A 380 26.70 -0.81 18.52
C ARG A 380 25.45 -1.68 18.35
N LEU A 381 24.39 -1.39 19.12
CA LEU A 381 23.12 -2.10 19.03
C LEU A 381 22.43 -1.85 17.67
N MET A 382 22.47 -0.61 17.16
CA MET A 382 21.94 -0.30 15.83
C MET A 382 22.65 -1.08 14.73
N GLU A 383 23.98 -1.16 14.76
CA GLU A 383 24.77 -1.94 13.80
C GLU A 383 24.41 -3.44 13.89
N ALA A 384 24.31 -4.00 15.09
CA ALA A 384 23.89 -5.39 15.33
C ALA A 384 22.47 -5.65 14.81
N MET A 385 21.53 -4.74 15.07
CA MET A 385 20.15 -4.82 14.58
C MET A 385 20.10 -4.80 13.05
N LEU A 386 20.81 -3.89 12.40
CA LEU A 386 20.85 -3.80 10.93
C LEU A 386 21.45 -5.08 10.31
N LYS A 387 22.50 -5.63 10.92
CA LYS A 387 23.11 -6.92 10.51
C LYS A 387 22.11 -8.07 10.65
N ALA A 388 21.38 -8.14 11.77
CA ALA A 388 20.36 -9.16 11.99
C ALA A 388 19.22 -9.05 10.97
N ILE A 389 18.72 -7.83 10.71
CA ILE A 389 17.70 -7.58 9.67
C ILE A 389 18.20 -8.03 8.30
N ALA A 390 19.44 -7.70 7.94
CA ALA A 390 20.04 -8.09 6.65
C ALA A 390 20.22 -9.62 6.52
N SER A 391 20.26 -10.39 7.61
CA SER A 391 20.33 -11.85 7.57
C SER A 391 18.98 -12.52 7.32
N HIS A 392 17.86 -11.86 7.62
CA HIS A 392 16.52 -12.39 7.42
C HIS A 392 16.06 -12.22 5.97
N ARG A 393 16.34 -13.21 5.13
CA ARG A 393 15.90 -13.21 3.72
C ARG A 393 14.47 -13.72 3.56
N VAL A 394 13.78 -13.20 2.54
CA VAL A 394 12.54 -13.81 2.05
C VAL A 394 12.87 -15.21 1.55
N GLY A 395 12.22 -16.22 2.12
CA GLY A 395 12.47 -17.61 1.73
C GLY A 395 12.13 -17.84 0.26
N ASN A 396 13.12 -18.19 -0.54
CA ASN A 396 12.91 -18.61 -1.91
C ASN A 396 12.52 -20.10 -1.89
N ARG A 397 11.27 -20.40 -2.22
CA ARG A 397 10.74 -21.76 -2.22
C ARG A 397 10.65 -22.26 -3.65
N PHE A 398 11.79 -22.61 -4.21
CA PHE A 398 11.87 -23.22 -5.54
C PHE A 398 10.97 -24.44 -5.63
N GLY A 399 10.26 -24.58 -6.74
CA GLY A 399 9.42 -25.76 -7.04
C GLY A 399 8.16 -25.90 -6.18
N ARG A 400 7.83 -24.93 -5.33
CA ARG A 400 6.60 -24.97 -4.55
C ARG A 400 5.38 -24.69 -5.42
N THR A 401 4.59 -25.72 -5.66
CA THR A 401 3.27 -25.63 -6.28
C THR A 401 2.20 -25.79 -5.20
N GLU A 402 1.47 -24.74 -4.90
CA GLU A 402 0.44 -24.75 -3.86
C GLU A 402 -0.95 -24.61 -4.49
N PRO A 403 -1.93 -25.45 -4.07
CA PRO A 403 -3.30 -25.25 -4.49
C PRO A 403 -3.83 -23.91 -3.92
N ARG A 404 -4.59 -23.16 -4.73
CA ARG A 404 -5.28 -21.94 -4.27
C ARG A 404 -6.53 -22.32 -3.46
N ALA A 405 -6.32 -23.07 -2.37
CA ALA A 405 -7.37 -23.51 -1.48
C ALA A 405 -6.86 -23.49 -0.04
N ASN A 406 -7.72 -23.08 0.87
CA ASN A 406 -7.43 -23.08 2.30
C ASN A 406 -8.24 -24.19 2.98
N LYS A 407 -7.63 -24.89 3.94
CA LYS A 407 -8.37 -25.77 4.85
C LYS A 407 -9.32 -24.91 5.69
N ARG A 408 -10.58 -25.34 5.78
CA ARG A 408 -11.56 -24.72 6.67
C ARG A 408 -11.17 -25.01 8.12
N ARG A 409 -11.17 -23.95 8.95
CA ARG A 409 -11.12 -24.09 10.40
C ARG A 409 -12.54 -24.05 10.94
N PRO A 410 -12.93 -24.98 11.84
CA PRO A 410 -14.21 -24.89 12.54
C PRO A 410 -14.34 -23.52 13.23
N LYS A 411 -15.53 -22.94 13.16
CA LYS A 411 -15.84 -21.71 13.90
C LYS A 411 -16.66 -22.10 15.14
N PRO A 412 -16.40 -21.49 16.29
CA PRO A 412 -17.12 -21.83 17.53
C PRO A 412 -18.60 -21.45 17.46
N GLN A 413 -18.97 -20.51 16.57
CA GLN A 413 -20.36 -20.07 16.41
C GLN A 413 -20.73 -20.00 14.92
N LYS A 414 -22.01 -20.24 14.61
CA LYS A 414 -22.57 -20.09 13.26
C LYS A 414 -22.57 -18.61 12.86
N TYR A 415 -22.55 -18.34 11.55
CA TYR A 415 -22.79 -17.00 11.04
C TYR A 415 -24.20 -16.53 11.36
N LEU A 416 -24.36 -15.23 11.62
CA LEU A 416 -25.68 -14.61 11.73
C LEU A 416 -26.40 -14.74 10.38
N MET A 417 -27.67 -15.19 10.45
CA MET A 417 -28.57 -15.26 9.29
C MET A 417 -29.54 -14.09 9.24
N THR A 418 -29.67 -13.35 10.34
CA THR A 418 -30.47 -12.13 10.49
C THR A 418 -29.61 -11.04 11.15
N PRO A 419 -29.92 -9.75 10.98
CA PRO A 419 -29.21 -8.67 11.63
C PRO A 419 -29.11 -8.88 13.15
N ARG A 420 -27.97 -8.52 13.74
CA ARG A 420 -27.67 -8.77 15.17
C ARG A 420 -28.77 -8.26 16.11
N ALA A 421 -29.37 -7.11 15.80
CA ALA A 421 -30.46 -6.54 16.62
C ALA A 421 -31.71 -7.44 16.62
N GLU A 422 -32.06 -8.02 15.48
CA GLU A 422 -33.17 -8.94 15.35
C GLU A 422 -32.88 -10.28 16.02
N ALA A 423 -31.69 -10.85 15.80
CA ALA A 423 -31.25 -12.07 16.48
C ALA A 423 -31.30 -11.91 18.01
N ARG A 424 -30.88 -10.73 18.54
CA ARG A 424 -30.98 -10.43 19.96
C ARG A 424 -32.44 -10.37 20.46
N LYS A 425 -33.34 -9.73 19.69
CA LYS A 425 -34.76 -9.68 20.03
C LYS A 425 -35.39 -11.08 20.06
N GLN A 426 -35.00 -11.95 19.13
CA GLN A 426 -35.48 -13.35 19.12
C GLN A 426 -35.01 -14.13 20.36
N LEU A 427 -33.76 -13.98 20.77
CA LEU A 427 -33.24 -14.59 21.99
C LEU A 427 -33.98 -14.10 23.24
N LEU A 428 -34.25 -12.80 23.35
CA LEU A 428 -34.98 -12.23 24.49
C LEU A 428 -36.44 -12.57 24.54
N LYS A 429 -37.05 -13.05 23.43
CA LYS A 429 -38.42 -13.55 23.39
C LYS A 429 -38.51 -15.06 23.77
N GLN A 430 -37.38 -15.76 23.71
CA GLN A 430 -37.30 -17.20 24.06
C GLN A 430 -36.85 -17.44 25.52
N ALA A 431 -36.37 -16.39 26.20
CA ALA A 431 -36.05 -16.38 27.61
C ALA A 431 -37.22 -15.87 28.45
#